data_e14bd78d891f402ee62e589f48e68864
#
_entry.id   e14bd78d891f402ee62e589f48e68864
#
_cell.length_a   1.000
_cell.length_b   1.000
_cell.length_c   1.000
_cell.angle_alpha   90.00
_cell.angle_beta   90.00
_cell.angle_gamma   90.00
#
_symmetry.space_group_name_H-M   'P 1'
#
loop_
_entity.id
_entity.type
_entity.pdbx_description
1 polymer ?
#
loop_
_entity_poly.entity_id
_entity_poly.type
_entity_poly.pdbx_seq_one_letter_code
_entity_poly.pdbx_strand_id
1 'polypeptide(L)'
;MVKKNTWETYSSKQLKELEKINAQYRDFLDNGKTERECIDTIVNTIEKSGYRELESLIKEGTALKTGDKVYSVWMNKSIAMFQIGRKPMTEGMNILGAHIDSPRLDVKQNPLYEDGGFAYLDTHYYGGVKKYQWVTIPLAIHGVIVKKDGTCVEINIGENEDDPVFFVSDLLIHCLLYTSDAAD
;
A
#
# COMPACT_ATOMS: atom_id res chain seq x y z
N MET A 1 -40.34 -1.30 -6.24
CA MET A 1 -39.49 -2.09 -7.15
C MET A 1 -38.24 -2.53 -6.40
N VAL A 2 -38.06 -3.82 -6.22
CA VAL A 2 -36.80 -4.37 -5.67
C VAL A 2 -35.76 -4.26 -6.79
N LYS A 3 -34.70 -3.47 -6.59
CA LYS A 3 -33.57 -3.44 -7.53
C LYS A 3 -32.90 -4.82 -7.53
N LYS A 4 -32.79 -5.45 -8.70
CA LYS A 4 -32.00 -6.68 -8.85
C LYS A 4 -30.54 -6.40 -8.47
N ASN A 5 -29.93 -7.36 -7.82
CA ASN A 5 -28.50 -7.33 -7.54
C ASN A 5 -27.72 -7.35 -8.87
N THR A 6 -26.68 -6.51 -8.98
CA THR A 6 -25.87 -6.42 -10.20
C THR A 6 -25.27 -7.77 -10.61
N TRP A 7 -24.92 -8.62 -9.66
CA TRP A 7 -24.41 -9.99 -9.90
C TRP A 7 -25.39 -10.86 -10.70
N GLU A 8 -26.70 -10.66 -10.51
CA GLU A 8 -27.75 -11.38 -11.22
C GLU A 8 -27.93 -10.90 -12.67
N THR A 9 -27.37 -9.74 -13.01
CA THR A 9 -27.52 -9.11 -14.32
C THR A 9 -26.32 -9.32 -15.23
N TYR A 10 -25.19 -9.77 -14.71
CA TYR A 10 -23.99 -9.98 -15.51
C TYR A 10 -24.11 -11.18 -16.44
N SER A 11 -23.72 -10.98 -17.70
CA SER A 11 -23.53 -12.07 -18.65
C SER A 11 -22.27 -12.90 -18.31
N SER A 12 -22.20 -14.10 -18.83
CA SER A 12 -21.02 -14.98 -18.64
C SER A 12 -19.71 -14.33 -19.13
N LYS A 13 -19.76 -13.45 -20.13
CA LYS A 13 -18.61 -12.69 -20.61
C LYS A 13 -18.18 -11.66 -19.57
N GLN A 14 -19.13 -10.90 -19.01
CA GLN A 14 -18.84 -9.90 -17.96
C GLN A 14 -18.31 -10.54 -16.68
N LEU A 15 -18.81 -11.71 -16.29
CA LEU A 15 -18.27 -12.45 -15.14
C LEU A 15 -16.81 -12.88 -15.36
N LYS A 16 -16.44 -13.31 -16.56
CA LYS A 16 -15.03 -13.63 -16.89
C LYS A 16 -14.14 -12.40 -16.83
N GLU A 17 -14.60 -11.26 -17.33
CA GLU A 17 -13.88 -9.98 -17.25
C GLU A 17 -13.71 -9.54 -15.78
N LEU A 18 -14.76 -9.67 -14.98
CA LEU A 18 -14.74 -9.39 -13.55
C LEU A 18 -13.71 -10.23 -12.81
N GLU A 19 -13.68 -11.56 -13.07
CA GLU A 19 -12.69 -12.45 -12.44
C GLU A 19 -11.24 -12.09 -12.81
N LYS A 20 -11.01 -11.61 -14.02
CA LYS A 20 -9.71 -11.13 -14.45
C LYS A 20 -9.29 -9.88 -13.67
N ILE A 21 -10.21 -8.91 -13.52
CA ILE A 21 -9.95 -7.68 -12.73
C ILE A 21 -9.74 -8.06 -11.26
N ASN A 22 -10.55 -8.97 -10.72
CA ASN A 22 -10.46 -9.43 -9.34
C ASN A 22 -9.11 -10.14 -9.06
N ALA A 23 -8.62 -10.95 -9.99
CA ALA A 23 -7.30 -11.56 -9.88
C ALA A 23 -6.18 -10.51 -9.83
N GLN A 24 -6.24 -9.51 -10.71
CA GLN A 24 -5.26 -8.39 -10.73
C GLN A 24 -5.32 -7.57 -9.44
N TYR A 25 -6.51 -7.35 -8.89
CA TYR A 25 -6.67 -6.61 -7.63
C TYR A 25 -6.12 -7.40 -6.44
N ARG A 26 -6.36 -8.70 -6.37
CA ARG A 26 -5.76 -9.55 -5.32
C ARG A 26 -4.22 -9.55 -5.41
N ASP A 27 -3.68 -9.69 -6.61
CA ASP A 27 -2.23 -9.62 -6.84
C ASP A 27 -1.65 -8.28 -6.38
N PHE A 28 -2.34 -7.16 -6.66
CA PHE A 28 -1.97 -5.84 -6.16
C PHE A 28 -1.96 -5.78 -4.62
N LEU A 29 -2.98 -6.34 -3.95
CA LEU A 29 -3.06 -6.36 -2.49
C LEU A 29 -2.00 -7.27 -1.86
N ASP A 30 -1.70 -8.39 -2.50
CA ASP A 30 -0.70 -9.34 -2.03
C ASP A 30 0.73 -8.76 -2.11
N ASN A 31 1.00 -7.94 -3.12
CA ASN A 31 2.31 -7.32 -3.34
C ASN A 31 2.44 -5.92 -2.72
N GLY A 32 1.35 -5.30 -2.26
CA GLY A 32 1.32 -3.93 -1.74
C GLY A 32 1.05 -3.89 -0.24
N LYS A 33 1.99 -4.33 0.60
CA LYS A 33 1.85 -4.31 2.06
C LYS A 33 2.12 -2.93 2.66
N THR A 34 2.91 -2.11 1.98
CA THR A 34 3.25 -0.73 2.36
C THR A 34 2.93 0.24 1.22
N GLU A 35 2.87 1.54 1.52
CA GLU A 35 2.68 2.58 0.50
C GLU A 35 3.78 2.52 -0.58
N ARG A 36 5.01 2.17 -0.20
CA ARG A 36 6.15 2.06 -1.13
C ARG A 36 5.96 0.93 -2.12
N GLU A 37 5.60 -0.25 -1.64
CA GLU A 37 5.34 -1.42 -2.49
C GLU A 37 4.12 -1.20 -3.39
N CYS A 38 3.09 -0.49 -2.89
CA CYS A 38 1.96 -0.06 -3.72
C CYS A 38 2.42 0.85 -4.87
N ILE A 39 3.28 1.85 -4.60
CA ILE A 39 3.81 2.74 -5.62
C ILE A 39 4.62 1.96 -6.64
N ASP A 40 5.51 1.07 -6.22
CA ASP A 40 6.35 0.28 -7.13
C ASP A 40 5.48 -0.60 -8.05
N THR A 41 4.44 -1.23 -7.51
CA THR A 41 3.48 -2.02 -8.27
C THR A 41 2.67 -1.15 -9.24
N ILE A 42 2.23 0.05 -8.81
CA ILE A 42 1.52 1.01 -9.67
C ILE A 42 2.43 1.45 -10.81
N VAL A 43 3.67 1.90 -10.53
CA VAL A 43 4.62 2.36 -11.54
C VAL A 43 4.86 1.26 -12.58
N ASN A 44 5.18 0.04 -12.14
CA ASN A 44 5.37 -1.11 -13.02
C ASN A 44 4.15 -1.39 -13.93
N THR A 45 2.96 -1.11 -13.45
CA THR A 45 1.71 -1.34 -14.20
C THR A 45 1.45 -0.22 -15.21
N ILE A 46 1.63 1.03 -14.80
CA ILE A 46 1.30 2.18 -15.64
C ILE A 46 2.34 2.41 -16.74
N GLU A 47 3.62 2.10 -16.50
CA GLU A 47 4.65 2.17 -17.54
C GLU A 47 4.34 1.22 -18.70
N LYS A 48 3.87 0.01 -18.41
CA LYS A 48 3.36 -0.94 -19.44
C LYS A 48 2.16 -0.38 -20.21
N SER A 49 1.46 0.59 -19.62
CA SER A 49 0.31 1.29 -20.23
C SER A 49 0.72 2.60 -20.93
N GLY A 50 2.02 2.87 -21.04
CA GLY A 50 2.58 4.00 -21.77
C GLY A 50 2.70 5.30 -20.95
N TYR A 51 2.63 5.23 -19.62
CA TYR A 51 2.98 6.35 -18.77
C TYR A 51 4.51 6.52 -18.71
N ARG A 52 4.95 7.77 -18.65
CA ARG A 52 6.36 8.15 -18.54
C ARG A 52 6.57 9.07 -17.34
N GLU A 53 7.70 8.94 -16.69
CA GLU A 53 8.03 9.79 -15.55
C GLU A 53 8.19 11.25 -16.00
N LEU A 54 7.48 12.14 -15.33
CA LEU A 54 7.45 13.57 -15.68
C LEU A 54 8.82 14.25 -15.48
N GLU A 55 9.53 13.89 -14.42
CA GLU A 55 10.84 14.50 -14.13
C GLU A 55 11.89 14.14 -15.18
N SER A 56 11.86 12.93 -15.70
CA SER A 56 12.72 12.50 -16.82
C SER A 56 12.42 13.31 -18.07
N LEU A 57 11.14 13.53 -18.39
CA LEU A 57 10.74 14.36 -19.54
C LEU A 57 11.16 15.82 -19.40
N ILE A 58 11.08 16.37 -18.19
CA ILE A 58 11.55 17.75 -17.91
C ILE A 58 13.07 17.85 -18.15
N LYS A 59 13.85 16.89 -17.68
CA LYS A 59 15.30 16.84 -17.91
C LYS A 59 15.66 16.74 -19.40
N GLU A 60 14.88 16.01 -20.16
CA GLU A 60 15.02 15.87 -21.61
C GLU A 60 14.54 17.09 -22.38
N GLY A 61 13.87 18.05 -21.74
CA GLY A 61 13.24 19.21 -22.41
C GLY A 61 12.06 18.82 -23.30
N THR A 62 11.44 17.67 -23.05
CA THR A 62 10.33 17.16 -23.87
C THR A 62 9.04 17.88 -23.55
N ALA A 63 8.44 18.55 -24.53
CA ALA A 63 7.13 19.17 -24.39
C ALA A 63 6.01 18.13 -24.46
N LEU A 64 5.05 18.22 -23.54
CA LEU A 64 3.90 17.35 -23.51
C LEU A 64 2.87 17.71 -24.60
N LYS A 65 2.20 16.68 -25.12
CA LYS A 65 1.17 16.79 -26.16
C LYS A 65 -0.13 16.15 -25.68
N THR A 66 -1.24 16.52 -26.32
CA THR A 66 -2.53 15.85 -26.10
C THR A 66 -2.42 14.34 -26.27
N GLY A 67 -2.88 13.60 -25.28
CA GLY A 67 -2.82 12.14 -25.22
C GLY A 67 -1.64 11.58 -24.48
N ASP A 68 -0.61 12.38 -24.18
CA ASP A 68 0.54 11.95 -23.40
C ASP A 68 0.10 11.56 -21.98
N LYS A 69 0.73 10.53 -21.47
CA LYS A 69 0.52 10.00 -20.13
C LYS A 69 1.79 10.16 -19.33
N VAL A 70 1.70 10.85 -18.21
CA VAL A 70 2.85 11.11 -17.34
C VAL A 70 2.51 10.84 -15.88
N TYR A 71 3.53 10.54 -15.10
CA TYR A 71 3.40 10.39 -13.66
C TYR A 71 4.55 11.06 -12.92
N SER A 72 4.32 11.39 -11.66
CA SER A 72 5.34 11.85 -10.72
C SER A 72 5.14 11.16 -9.38
N VAL A 73 6.23 10.77 -8.73
CA VAL A 73 6.25 10.05 -7.45
C VAL A 73 6.91 10.93 -6.38
N TRP A 74 6.33 10.99 -5.19
CA TRP A 74 6.90 11.69 -4.04
C TRP A 74 7.26 10.74 -2.92
N MET A 75 8.55 10.72 -2.55
CA MET A 75 9.11 9.94 -1.44
C MET A 75 8.79 8.44 -1.50
N ASN A 76 8.44 7.93 -2.67
CA ASN A 76 7.90 6.59 -2.89
C ASN A 76 6.68 6.25 -1.99
N LYS A 77 5.85 7.27 -1.68
CA LYS A 77 4.65 7.12 -0.82
C LYS A 77 3.39 7.72 -1.43
N SER A 78 3.52 8.50 -2.48
CA SER A 78 2.38 9.02 -3.24
C SER A 78 2.73 9.17 -4.70
N ILE A 79 1.73 9.08 -5.56
CA ILE A 79 1.87 9.20 -7.01
C ILE A 79 0.75 10.07 -7.57
N ALA A 80 1.09 10.93 -8.51
CA ALA A 80 0.13 11.63 -9.34
C ALA A 80 0.31 11.20 -10.80
N MET A 81 -0.80 10.88 -11.45
CA MET A 81 -0.82 10.44 -12.84
C MET A 81 -1.69 11.39 -13.65
N PHE A 82 -1.20 11.76 -14.82
CA PHE A 82 -1.91 12.67 -15.71
C PHE A 82 -2.03 12.08 -17.10
N GLN A 83 -3.20 12.25 -17.70
CA GLN A 83 -3.39 12.08 -19.14
C GLN A 83 -3.74 13.45 -19.72
N ILE A 84 -2.91 13.97 -20.63
CA ILE A 84 -3.06 15.29 -21.21
C ILE A 84 -4.29 15.31 -22.12
N GLY A 85 -5.24 16.13 -21.74
CA GLY A 85 -6.52 16.30 -22.47
C GLY A 85 -6.38 17.14 -23.74
N ARG A 86 -7.50 17.27 -24.45
CA ARG A 86 -7.61 18.13 -25.65
C ARG A 86 -7.90 19.58 -25.31
N LYS A 87 -8.47 19.82 -24.13
CA LYS A 87 -8.83 21.15 -23.66
C LYS A 87 -7.75 21.69 -22.70
N PRO A 88 -7.56 23.00 -22.64
CA PRO A 88 -6.64 23.58 -21.66
C PRO A 88 -7.11 23.30 -20.23
N MET A 89 -6.17 23.17 -19.31
CA MET A 89 -6.47 22.90 -17.89
C MET A 89 -7.35 23.99 -17.24
N THR A 90 -7.35 25.20 -17.79
CA THR A 90 -8.21 26.31 -17.34
C THR A 90 -9.70 26.05 -17.54
N GLU A 91 -10.07 25.12 -18.42
CA GLU A 91 -11.46 24.67 -18.60
C GLU A 91 -11.86 23.55 -17.61
N GLY A 92 -10.96 23.15 -16.73
CA GLY A 92 -11.18 22.13 -15.72
C GLY A 92 -10.52 20.80 -16.05
N MET A 93 -10.55 19.90 -15.09
CA MET A 93 -10.01 18.54 -15.19
C MET A 93 -10.89 17.55 -14.42
N ASN A 94 -10.81 16.28 -14.77
CA ASN A 94 -11.38 15.20 -13.98
C ASN A 94 -10.31 14.70 -13.03
N ILE A 95 -10.61 14.69 -11.73
CA ILE A 95 -9.70 14.22 -10.69
C ILE A 95 -10.29 12.96 -10.06
N LEU A 96 -9.49 11.87 -10.04
CA LEU A 96 -9.77 10.65 -9.31
C LEU A 96 -8.74 10.54 -8.20
N GLY A 97 -9.18 10.32 -6.98
CA GLY A 97 -8.30 10.18 -5.82
C GLY A 97 -8.62 8.89 -5.05
N ALA A 98 -7.58 8.23 -4.59
CA ALA A 98 -7.68 7.08 -3.71
C ALA A 98 -6.49 7.07 -2.76
N HIS A 99 -6.69 6.52 -1.55
CA HIS A 99 -5.58 6.24 -0.64
C HIS A 99 -4.96 4.88 -0.93
N ILE A 100 -3.70 4.69 -0.56
CA ILE A 100 -2.94 3.45 -0.72
C ILE A 100 -2.38 2.92 0.60
N ASP A 101 -2.54 3.68 1.68
CA ASP A 101 -2.22 3.23 3.04
C ASP A 101 -3.27 2.24 3.55
N SER A 102 -2.83 1.32 4.41
CA SER A 102 -3.67 0.29 5.03
C SER A 102 -3.41 0.22 6.53
N PRO A 103 -4.39 -0.18 7.34
CA PRO A 103 -4.17 -0.46 8.76
C PRO A 103 -3.06 -1.51 8.96
N ARG A 104 -2.15 -1.22 9.90
CA ARG A 104 -0.98 -2.06 10.19
C ARG A 104 -0.47 -1.84 11.60
N LEU A 105 0.51 -2.64 12.01
CA LEU A 105 1.33 -2.38 13.18
C LEU A 105 2.64 -1.75 12.72
N ASP A 106 2.95 -0.54 13.20
CA ASP A 106 4.22 0.12 12.97
C ASP A 106 5.18 -0.16 14.11
N VAL A 107 6.42 -0.46 13.77
CA VAL A 107 7.51 -0.67 14.74
C VAL A 107 7.96 0.70 15.24
N LYS A 108 8.07 0.87 16.57
CA LYS A 108 8.52 2.12 17.20
C LYS A 108 10.01 2.39 16.94
N GLN A 109 10.46 3.58 17.29
CA GLN A 109 11.85 4.02 17.03
C GLN A 109 12.93 3.18 17.74
N ASN A 110 12.65 2.69 18.95
CA ASN A 110 13.53 1.80 19.72
C ASN A 110 12.73 0.55 20.09
N PRO A 111 12.49 -0.34 19.12
CA PRO A 111 11.44 -1.33 19.26
C PRO A 111 11.89 -2.57 20.02
N LEU A 112 13.17 -2.94 19.90
CA LEU A 112 13.66 -4.23 20.39
C LEU A 112 13.92 -4.18 21.90
N TYR A 113 13.29 -5.10 22.63
CA TYR A 113 13.57 -5.34 24.04
C TYR A 113 13.45 -6.83 24.36
N GLU A 114 14.02 -7.22 25.49
CA GLU A 114 13.96 -8.59 26.00
C GLU A 114 13.24 -8.62 27.34
N ASP A 115 12.32 -9.55 27.50
CA ASP A 115 11.68 -9.84 28.77
C ASP A 115 11.32 -11.33 28.85
N GLY A 116 11.54 -11.93 30.04
CA GLY A 116 11.24 -13.35 30.29
C GLY A 116 11.92 -14.35 29.33
N GLY A 117 13.06 -13.97 28.71
CA GLY A 117 13.79 -14.79 27.75
C GLY A 117 13.22 -14.75 26.32
N PHE A 118 12.32 -13.82 26.03
CA PHE A 118 11.77 -13.57 24.70
C PHE A 118 12.23 -12.22 24.16
N ALA A 119 12.42 -12.14 22.85
CA ALA A 119 12.65 -10.89 22.14
C ALA A 119 11.32 -10.31 21.67
N TYR A 120 11.09 -9.05 21.99
CA TYR A 120 9.87 -8.33 21.63
C TYR A 120 10.18 -7.14 20.73
N LEU A 121 9.23 -6.81 19.87
CA LEU A 121 9.18 -5.58 19.10
C LEU A 121 8.05 -4.70 19.62
N ASP A 122 8.40 -3.55 20.19
CA ASP A 122 7.40 -2.56 20.59
C ASP A 122 6.81 -1.88 19.35
N THR A 123 5.49 -1.89 19.29
CA THR A 123 4.74 -1.42 18.11
C THR A 123 3.64 -0.45 18.53
N HIS A 124 3.13 0.29 17.56
CA HIS A 124 1.85 0.97 17.66
C HIS A 124 1.02 0.68 16.42
N TYR A 125 -0.29 0.75 16.54
CA TYR A 125 -1.17 0.57 15.40
C TYR A 125 -1.30 1.85 14.59
N TYR A 126 -1.40 1.69 13.26
CA TYR A 126 -1.71 2.73 12.31
C TYR A 126 -3.10 2.46 11.71
N GLY A 127 -3.97 3.49 11.74
CA GLY A 127 -5.36 3.34 11.30
C GLY A 127 -6.22 2.52 12.27
N GLY A 128 -7.42 2.19 11.86
CA GLY A 128 -8.36 1.43 12.67
C GLY A 128 -8.11 -0.07 12.59
N VAL A 129 -7.54 -0.68 13.62
CA VAL A 129 -7.34 -2.12 13.71
C VAL A 129 -8.32 -2.76 14.68
N LYS A 130 -8.92 -3.87 14.28
CA LYS A 130 -9.67 -4.75 15.19
C LYS A 130 -8.67 -5.67 15.88
N LYS A 131 -8.16 -5.25 17.04
CA LYS A 131 -7.05 -5.91 17.75
C LYS A 131 -7.22 -7.42 17.89
N TYR A 132 -8.44 -7.90 18.15
CA TYR A 132 -8.75 -9.32 18.30
C TYR A 132 -8.50 -10.16 17.05
N GLN A 133 -8.47 -9.55 15.86
CA GLN A 133 -8.19 -10.25 14.61
C GLN A 133 -6.69 -10.45 14.35
N TRP A 134 -5.83 -9.74 15.09
CA TRP A 134 -4.38 -9.75 14.90
C TRP A 134 -3.66 -10.75 15.81
N VAL A 135 -4.37 -11.31 16.79
CA VAL A 135 -3.81 -12.28 17.74
C VAL A 135 -3.56 -13.61 17.05
N THR A 136 -2.40 -14.19 17.30
CA THR A 136 -1.99 -15.54 16.84
C THR A 136 -1.92 -15.76 15.33
N ILE A 137 -2.06 -14.72 14.52
CA ILE A 137 -1.82 -14.82 13.08
C ILE A 137 -0.35 -14.58 12.74
N PRO A 138 0.22 -15.26 11.73
CA PRO A 138 1.57 -14.97 11.28
C PRO A 138 1.63 -13.56 10.67
N LEU A 139 2.65 -12.80 11.06
CA LEU A 139 2.91 -11.45 10.59
C LEU A 139 4.29 -11.40 9.95
N ALA A 140 4.44 -10.57 8.92
CA ALA A 140 5.71 -10.24 8.28
C ALA A 140 6.10 -8.78 8.56
N ILE A 141 7.37 -8.47 8.46
CA ILE A 141 7.89 -7.11 8.57
C ILE A 141 8.27 -6.62 7.18
N HIS A 142 7.66 -5.52 6.77
CA HIS A 142 7.95 -4.80 5.53
C HIS A 142 8.38 -3.38 5.83
N GLY A 143 9.34 -2.87 5.09
CA GLY A 143 9.74 -1.47 5.22
C GLY A 143 11.10 -1.17 4.62
N VAL A 144 11.63 -0.02 4.99
CA VAL A 144 12.96 0.42 4.53
C VAL A 144 13.77 0.97 5.69
N ILE A 145 15.07 0.71 5.66
CA ILE A 145 16.04 1.31 6.57
C ILE A 145 16.91 2.26 5.76
N VAL A 146 16.93 3.53 6.15
CA VAL A 146 17.82 4.52 5.55
C VAL A 146 19.07 4.63 6.44
N LYS A 147 20.23 4.23 5.91
CA LYS A 147 21.50 4.32 6.61
C LYS A 147 22.01 5.76 6.67
N LYS A 148 23.00 6.02 7.51
CA LYS A 148 23.60 7.36 7.67
C LYS A 148 24.26 7.90 6.40
N ASP A 149 24.69 7.03 5.50
CA ASP A 149 25.24 7.37 4.19
C ASP A 149 24.18 7.61 3.11
N GLY A 150 22.88 7.54 3.47
CA GLY A 150 21.78 7.71 2.56
C GLY A 150 21.34 6.43 1.83
N THR A 151 22.05 5.31 2.03
CA THR A 151 21.67 4.03 1.42
C THR A 151 20.34 3.54 1.98
N CYS A 152 19.38 3.21 1.10
CA CYS A 152 18.13 2.55 1.47
C CYS A 152 18.31 1.02 1.39
N VAL A 153 17.88 0.34 2.43
CA VAL A 153 17.79 -1.13 2.47
C VAL A 153 16.34 -1.52 2.63
N GLU A 154 15.84 -2.28 1.71
CA GLU A 154 14.50 -2.87 1.80
C GLU A 154 14.50 -4.02 2.80
N ILE A 155 13.46 -4.07 3.61
CA ILE A 155 13.21 -5.11 4.60
C ILE A 155 11.92 -5.83 4.21
N ASN A 156 12.05 -7.13 4.02
CA ASN A 156 10.93 -8.05 3.86
C ASN A 156 11.30 -9.33 4.60
N ILE A 157 10.70 -9.58 5.75
CA ILE A 157 10.99 -10.72 6.62
C ILE A 157 9.68 -11.36 7.05
N GLY A 158 9.49 -12.63 6.77
CA GLY A 158 8.32 -13.40 7.15
C GLY A 158 7.41 -13.81 5.98
N GLU A 159 7.79 -13.53 4.74
CA GLU A 159 7.07 -13.94 3.54
C GLU A 159 7.56 -15.27 2.95
N ASN A 160 8.82 -15.65 3.20
CA ASN A 160 9.35 -16.93 2.74
C ASN A 160 9.14 -18.02 3.79
N GLU A 161 9.05 -19.27 3.37
CA GLU A 161 8.84 -20.43 4.26
C GLU A 161 9.93 -20.60 5.33
N ASP A 162 11.16 -20.17 5.03
CA ASP A 162 12.32 -20.25 5.93
C ASP A 162 12.50 -19.00 6.81
N ASP A 163 11.67 -17.97 6.62
CA ASP A 163 11.77 -16.73 7.40
C ASP A 163 11.22 -16.91 8.82
N PRO A 164 11.73 -16.15 9.79
CA PRO A 164 11.12 -16.08 11.11
C PRO A 164 9.71 -15.48 11.03
N VAL A 165 8.80 -15.99 11.83
CA VAL A 165 7.41 -15.53 11.92
C VAL A 165 7.25 -14.66 13.15
N PHE A 166 6.58 -13.50 12.96
CA PHE A 166 6.18 -12.61 14.04
C PHE A 166 4.70 -12.82 14.36
N PHE A 167 4.31 -12.59 15.59
CA PHE A 167 2.90 -12.69 15.98
C PHE A 167 2.61 -11.91 17.26
N VAL A 168 1.37 -11.53 17.43
CA VAL A 168 0.83 -11.03 18.70
C VAL A 168 0.29 -12.23 19.47
N SER A 169 0.90 -12.54 20.62
CA SER A 169 0.60 -13.78 21.35
C SER A 169 -0.79 -13.78 21.98
N ASP A 170 -1.21 -12.65 22.55
CA ASP A 170 -2.49 -12.53 23.24
C ASP A 170 -2.94 -11.07 23.38
N LEU A 171 -4.21 -10.88 23.72
CA LEU A 171 -4.76 -9.62 24.21
C LEU A 171 -5.06 -9.76 25.71
N LEU A 172 -4.17 -9.26 26.55
CA LEU A 172 -4.32 -9.31 27.99
C LEU A 172 -5.41 -8.32 28.44
N ILE A 173 -6.55 -8.82 28.87
CA ILE A 173 -7.71 -8.01 29.30
C ILE A 173 -7.34 -7.02 30.40
N HIS A 174 -6.47 -7.41 31.31
CA HIS A 174 -6.01 -6.55 32.42
C HIS A 174 -5.01 -5.47 31.99
N CYS A 175 -4.37 -5.59 30.81
CA CYS A 175 -3.39 -4.63 30.29
C CYS A 175 -3.99 -3.74 29.18
N LEU A 176 -5.18 -4.02 28.68
CA LEU A 176 -5.82 -3.24 27.62
C LEU A 176 -6.06 -1.77 27.98
N LEU A 177 -6.23 -1.45 29.27
CA LEU A 177 -6.37 -0.07 29.75
C LEU A 177 -5.09 0.76 29.54
N TYR A 178 -3.91 0.15 29.61
CA TYR A 178 -2.64 0.86 29.40
C TYR A 178 -2.26 1.01 27.92
N THR A 179 -2.84 0.22 27.02
CA THR A 179 -2.55 0.27 25.58
C THR A 179 -3.59 1.06 24.79
N SER A 180 -4.78 1.32 25.36
CA SER A 180 -5.83 2.11 24.71
C SER A 180 -5.73 3.61 25.00
N ASP A 181 -5.16 4.02 26.14
CA ASP A 181 -5.06 5.41 26.56
C ASP A 181 -3.81 6.15 26.05
N ALA A 182 -2.95 5.48 25.31
CA ALA A 182 -1.75 6.12 24.73
C ALA A 182 -1.99 6.75 23.35
N ALA A 183 -3.25 6.84 22.91
CA ALA A 183 -3.62 7.28 21.57
C ALA A 183 -4.64 8.46 21.56
N ASP A 184 -4.87 9.15 22.69
CA ASP A 184 -5.61 10.42 22.76
C ASP A 184 -4.66 11.62 22.91
#